data_f5219dc107aab47da885f88b71dd4bb6
#
_entry.id   f5219dc107aab47da885f88b71dd4bb6
#
_cell.length_a   1.000
_cell.length_b   1.000
_cell.length_c   1.000
_cell.angle_alpha   90.00
_cell.angle_beta   90.00
_cell.angle_gamma   90.00
#
_symmetry.space_group_name_H-M   'P 1'
#
loop_
_entity.id
_entity.type
_entity.pdbx_description
1 polymer ?
#
loop_
_entity_poly.entity_id
_entity_poly.type
_entity_poly.pdbx_seq_one_letter_code
_entity_poly.pdbx_strand_id
1 'polypeptide(L)'
;MSRGLGDVYKRQGFNEVNSMKVAQVLYQELDIGAVAITDREKLLAFTGIGDDHHLPGKPISSTYTLKAIETGEVVYADGNEVPYRCSLHPQCKLGSTLVIPLRGENQRVMGTIKLYEAKNRLFSSINRTLGEGIAQLLSAQILAGQYERQKAMLTQSEIKLLHAQVNPHFLFNALNTIKAVIRRDSEQASQLVQYLSTFFRKNLKRPSEFVTLADEIEHVNAYLQIEKARFQSRLQVNIAIPQELSQQQLPAFTLQPIVENAIKHGTSQLLDTGRVAISARREGQHLMLEIEDNAGLYQPVTNASGLGMNLVDKRLRERFGDDYGISVACEPDSYTRITLRLPWRDEA
;
A
#
# COMPACT_ATOMS: atom_id res chain seq x y z
N MET A 1 -15.24 20.80 -28.17
CA MET A 1 -14.82 19.40 -28.41
C MET A 1 -13.88 18.80 -27.34
N SER A 2 -12.79 19.44 -26.93
CA SER A 2 -11.78 18.78 -26.05
C SER A 2 -12.17 18.55 -24.59
N ARG A 3 -13.10 19.29 -23.99
CA ARG A 3 -13.48 19.16 -22.57
C ARG A 3 -14.34 17.95 -22.21
N GLY A 4 -15.15 17.42 -23.12
CA GLY A 4 -16.05 16.28 -22.85
C GLY A 4 -15.37 14.90 -22.87
N LEU A 5 -14.48 14.65 -23.85
CA LEU A 5 -13.77 13.38 -23.99
C LEU A 5 -12.67 13.18 -22.93
N GLY A 6 -12.00 14.27 -22.52
CA GLY A 6 -10.92 14.22 -21.56
C GLY A 6 -11.36 13.90 -20.10
N ASP A 7 -12.54 14.33 -19.70
CA ASP A 7 -13.01 14.14 -18.30
C ASP A 7 -13.54 12.72 -18.03
N VAL A 8 -13.93 11.97 -19.06
CA VAL A 8 -14.53 10.64 -18.91
C VAL A 8 -13.52 9.62 -18.38
N TYR A 9 -12.27 9.62 -18.86
CA TYR A 9 -11.25 8.68 -18.40
C TYR A 9 -10.50 9.14 -17.14
N LYS A 10 -10.43 10.45 -16.87
CA LYS A 10 -9.74 10.97 -15.68
C LYS A 10 -10.33 10.48 -14.37
N ARG A 11 -11.66 10.50 -14.24
CA ARG A 11 -12.33 10.24 -12.95
C ARG A 11 -12.64 8.77 -12.68
N GLN A 12 -12.90 7.95 -13.70
CA GLN A 12 -13.45 6.60 -13.55
C GLN A 12 -12.65 5.48 -14.22
N GLY A 13 -11.59 5.79 -14.98
CA GLY A 13 -10.68 4.83 -15.61
C GLY A 13 -11.19 4.19 -16.90
N PHE A 14 -10.36 3.32 -17.46
CA PHE A 14 -10.61 2.58 -18.70
C PHE A 14 -11.50 1.37 -18.42
N ASN A 15 -12.80 1.49 -18.63
CA ASN A 15 -13.82 0.48 -18.39
C ASN A 15 -14.95 0.54 -19.44
N GLU A 16 -15.87 -0.42 -19.40
CA GLU A 16 -16.97 -0.54 -20.38
C GLU A 16 -17.86 0.72 -20.45
N VAL A 17 -18.26 1.27 -19.29
CA VAL A 17 -19.15 2.45 -19.24
C VAL A 17 -18.53 3.66 -19.89
N ASN A 18 -17.27 3.94 -19.58
CA ASN A 18 -16.56 5.10 -20.13
C ASN A 18 -16.17 4.90 -21.57
N SER A 19 -15.77 3.68 -21.95
CA SER A 19 -15.47 3.33 -23.34
C SER A 19 -16.71 3.45 -24.21
N MET A 20 -17.89 3.07 -23.71
CA MET A 20 -19.14 3.24 -24.46
C MET A 20 -19.45 4.72 -24.73
N LYS A 21 -19.32 5.59 -23.72
CA LYS A 21 -19.52 7.05 -23.91
C LYS A 21 -18.55 7.62 -24.97
N VAL A 22 -17.29 7.22 -24.91
CA VAL A 22 -16.29 7.66 -25.89
C VAL A 22 -16.62 7.14 -27.29
N ALA A 23 -16.98 5.85 -27.41
CA ALA A 23 -17.35 5.27 -28.69
C ALA A 23 -18.57 5.99 -29.33
N GLN A 24 -19.57 6.31 -28.51
CA GLN A 24 -20.77 7.05 -28.96
C GLN A 24 -20.41 8.46 -29.47
N VAL A 25 -19.59 9.20 -28.74
CA VAL A 25 -19.16 10.54 -29.15
C VAL A 25 -18.36 10.46 -30.44
N LEU A 26 -17.43 9.51 -30.56
CA LEU A 26 -16.64 9.34 -31.78
C LEU A 26 -17.52 8.96 -32.98
N TYR A 27 -18.49 8.10 -32.78
CA TYR A 27 -19.42 7.68 -33.82
C TYR A 27 -20.30 8.84 -34.32
N GLN A 28 -20.71 9.75 -33.41
CA GLN A 28 -21.52 10.92 -33.75
C GLN A 28 -20.72 12.02 -34.47
N GLU A 29 -19.44 12.18 -34.10
CA GLU A 29 -18.60 13.26 -34.63
C GLU A 29 -17.84 12.88 -35.92
N LEU A 30 -17.57 11.59 -36.11
CA LEU A 30 -16.91 11.07 -37.28
C LEU A 30 -17.95 10.42 -38.21
N ASP A 31 -17.93 10.78 -39.50
CA ASP A 31 -18.78 10.12 -40.52
C ASP A 31 -18.18 8.75 -40.88
N ILE A 32 -18.34 7.76 -40.00
CA ILE A 32 -17.78 6.42 -40.14
C ILE A 32 -18.84 5.34 -39.86
N GLY A 33 -18.59 4.12 -40.29
CA GLY A 33 -19.55 3.01 -40.16
C GLY A 33 -19.74 2.49 -38.76
N ALA A 34 -18.66 2.38 -37.97
CA ALA A 34 -18.73 1.97 -36.56
C ALA A 34 -17.46 2.32 -35.79
N VAL A 35 -17.57 2.37 -34.47
CA VAL A 35 -16.46 2.52 -33.52
C VAL A 35 -16.49 1.37 -32.51
N ALA A 36 -15.31 0.80 -32.21
CA ALA A 36 -15.12 -0.13 -31.12
C ALA A 36 -13.93 0.26 -30.25
N ILE A 37 -14.02 -0.04 -28.97
CA ILE A 37 -12.92 0.12 -28.00
C ILE A 37 -12.73 -1.20 -27.28
N THR A 38 -11.48 -1.67 -27.20
CA THR A 38 -11.12 -2.90 -26.50
C THR A 38 -10.09 -2.63 -25.41
N ASP A 39 -10.05 -3.44 -24.37
CA ASP A 39 -8.84 -3.63 -23.60
C ASP A 39 -7.92 -4.67 -24.28
N ARG A 40 -7.06 -5.36 -23.55
CA ARG A 40 -6.17 -6.38 -24.14
C ARG A 40 -6.84 -7.74 -24.36
N GLU A 41 -8.02 -7.97 -23.80
CA GLU A 41 -8.68 -9.28 -23.74
C GLU A 41 -10.08 -9.25 -24.34
N LYS A 42 -10.84 -8.18 -24.10
CA LYS A 42 -12.25 -8.09 -24.46
C LYS A 42 -12.67 -6.78 -25.13
N LEU A 43 -13.80 -6.83 -25.80
CA LEU A 43 -14.49 -5.67 -26.34
C LEU A 43 -15.16 -4.90 -25.18
N LEU A 44 -14.77 -3.64 -24.97
CA LEU A 44 -15.35 -2.76 -23.95
C LEU A 44 -16.55 -1.98 -24.45
N ALA A 45 -16.52 -1.55 -25.73
CA ALA A 45 -17.58 -0.77 -26.33
C ALA A 45 -17.66 -1.02 -27.83
N PHE A 46 -18.87 -0.96 -28.36
CA PHE A 46 -19.15 -0.97 -29.80
C PHE A 46 -20.37 -0.10 -30.08
N THR A 47 -20.34 0.67 -31.18
CA THR A 47 -21.47 1.44 -31.64
C THR A 47 -21.40 1.61 -33.15
N GLY A 48 -22.56 1.49 -33.84
CA GLY A 48 -22.68 1.61 -35.30
C GLY A 48 -23.04 0.30 -35.99
N ILE A 49 -22.69 0.18 -37.29
CA ILE A 49 -23.00 -0.99 -38.09
C ILE A 49 -22.43 -2.26 -37.49
N GLY A 50 -23.28 -3.25 -37.23
CA GLY A 50 -22.89 -4.54 -36.67
C GLY A 50 -22.99 -4.63 -35.15
N ASP A 51 -23.71 -3.72 -34.49
CA ASP A 51 -23.96 -3.75 -33.03
C ASP A 51 -24.85 -4.94 -32.60
N ASP A 52 -25.53 -5.58 -33.55
CA ASP A 52 -26.30 -6.81 -33.37
C ASP A 52 -25.43 -8.05 -33.01
N HIS A 53 -24.17 -8.06 -33.43
CA HIS A 53 -23.26 -9.20 -33.19
C HIS A 53 -21.91 -8.82 -32.55
N HIS A 54 -21.50 -7.56 -32.57
CA HIS A 54 -20.32 -7.07 -31.86
C HIS A 54 -20.68 -6.63 -30.42
N LEU A 55 -20.83 -7.59 -29.51
CA LEU A 55 -21.34 -7.35 -28.17
C LEU A 55 -20.21 -7.04 -27.18
N PRO A 56 -20.28 -5.94 -26.42
CA PRO A 56 -19.36 -5.64 -25.31
C PRO A 56 -19.26 -6.79 -24.30
N GLY A 57 -18.09 -6.93 -23.66
CA GLY A 57 -17.79 -8.00 -22.70
C GLY A 57 -17.29 -9.29 -23.36
N LYS A 58 -17.39 -9.47 -24.67
CA LYS A 58 -16.91 -10.66 -25.38
C LYS A 58 -15.40 -10.59 -25.65
N PRO A 59 -14.71 -11.74 -25.67
CA PRO A 59 -13.28 -11.81 -25.99
C PRO A 59 -12.96 -11.26 -27.37
N ILE A 60 -11.76 -10.72 -27.53
CA ILE A 60 -11.25 -10.24 -28.83
C ILE A 60 -11.06 -11.44 -29.78
N SER A 61 -11.76 -11.41 -30.91
CA SER A 61 -11.68 -12.44 -31.96
C SER A 61 -10.98 -11.93 -33.23
N SER A 62 -10.79 -10.62 -33.37
CA SER A 62 -10.23 -10.00 -34.57
C SER A 62 -8.70 -10.10 -34.59
N THR A 63 -8.15 -10.75 -35.61
CA THR A 63 -6.70 -10.86 -35.84
C THR A 63 -6.01 -9.51 -36.00
N TYR A 64 -6.68 -8.52 -36.57
CA TYR A 64 -6.16 -7.15 -36.71
C TYR A 64 -5.99 -6.48 -35.33
N THR A 65 -6.92 -6.71 -34.41
CA THR A 65 -6.85 -6.18 -33.04
C THR A 65 -5.72 -6.83 -32.26
N LEU A 66 -5.62 -8.15 -32.33
CA LEU A 66 -4.53 -8.88 -31.66
C LEU A 66 -3.16 -8.45 -32.17
N LYS A 67 -3.02 -8.28 -33.52
CA LYS A 67 -1.79 -7.77 -34.10
C LYS A 67 -1.44 -6.37 -33.60
N ALA A 68 -2.40 -5.45 -33.56
CA ALA A 68 -2.16 -4.10 -33.04
C ALA A 68 -1.77 -4.08 -31.55
N ILE A 69 -2.33 -5.00 -30.73
CA ILE A 69 -1.96 -5.15 -29.30
C ILE A 69 -0.55 -5.70 -29.16
N GLU A 70 -0.17 -6.67 -30.00
CA GLU A 70 1.12 -7.35 -29.93
C GLU A 70 2.26 -6.47 -30.43
N THR A 71 2.08 -5.84 -31.62
CA THR A 71 3.13 -5.01 -32.25
C THR A 71 3.17 -3.58 -31.70
N GLY A 72 2.05 -3.11 -31.14
CA GLY A 72 1.89 -1.70 -30.77
C GLY A 72 1.75 -0.77 -31.98
N GLU A 73 1.62 -1.28 -33.18
CA GLU A 73 1.49 -0.48 -34.42
C GLU A 73 0.04 -0.33 -34.84
N VAL A 74 -0.21 0.72 -35.61
CA VAL A 74 -1.52 0.93 -36.26
C VAL A 74 -1.70 -0.14 -37.36
N VAL A 75 -2.83 -0.84 -37.31
CA VAL A 75 -3.16 -1.88 -38.28
C VAL A 75 -4.35 -1.39 -39.13
N TYR A 76 -4.16 -1.43 -40.42
CA TYR A 76 -5.17 -1.00 -41.40
C TYR A 76 -5.53 -2.15 -42.36
N ALA A 77 -6.83 -2.40 -42.51
CA ALA A 77 -7.36 -3.28 -43.57
C ALA A 77 -8.35 -2.45 -44.38
N ASP A 78 -7.95 -2.11 -45.62
CA ASP A 78 -8.65 -1.16 -46.48
C ASP A 78 -9.86 -1.76 -47.20
N GLY A 79 -10.00 -3.09 -47.16
CA GLY A 79 -11.06 -3.80 -47.85
C GLY A 79 -10.76 -4.13 -49.29
N ASN A 80 -9.72 -3.55 -49.93
CA ASN A 80 -9.28 -3.81 -51.29
C ASN A 80 -8.01 -4.64 -51.36
N GLU A 81 -6.87 -4.07 -50.95
CA GLU A 81 -5.59 -4.80 -50.94
C GLU A 81 -5.54 -5.81 -49.76
N VAL A 82 -6.11 -5.44 -48.63
CA VAL A 82 -6.26 -6.29 -47.44
C VAL A 82 -7.74 -6.39 -47.10
N PRO A 83 -8.47 -7.40 -47.62
CA PRO A 83 -9.90 -7.51 -47.42
C PRO A 83 -10.24 -7.73 -45.95
N TYR A 84 -11.05 -6.84 -45.39
CA TYR A 84 -11.58 -7.01 -44.04
C TYR A 84 -12.62 -8.12 -44.00
N ARG A 85 -12.46 -9.07 -43.08
CA ARG A 85 -13.46 -10.10 -42.77
C ARG A 85 -13.81 -10.05 -41.31
N CYS A 86 -15.11 -9.91 -41.01
CA CYS A 86 -15.59 -10.04 -39.65
C CYS A 86 -15.39 -11.46 -39.15
N SER A 87 -14.80 -11.60 -37.96
CA SER A 87 -14.57 -12.90 -37.33
C SER A 87 -15.82 -13.48 -36.67
N LEU A 88 -16.89 -12.69 -36.51
CA LEU A 88 -18.10 -13.09 -35.79
C LEU A 88 -19.27 -13.44 -36.70
N HIS A 89 -19.43 -12.72 -37.82
CA HIS A 89 -20.58 -12.91 -38.71
C HIS A 89 -20.19 -12.77 -40.20
N PRO A 90 -20.47 -13.79 -41.04
CA PRO A 90 -20.08 -13.80 -42.46
C PRO A 90 -20.72 -12.69 -43.30
N GLN A 91 -21.94 -12.27 -42.91
CA GLN A 91 -22.72 -11.23 -43.63
C GLN A 91 -22.54 -9.84 -42.99
N CYS A 92 -21.56 -9.64 -42.15
CA CYS A 92 -21.27 -8.33 -41.57
C CYS A 92 -21.08 -7.28 -42.68
N LYS A 93 -21.70 -6.10 -42.50
CA LYS A 93 -21.68 -5.00 -43.48
C LYS A 93 -20.42 -4.12 -43.38
N LEU A 94 -19.55 -4.38 -42.44
CA LEU A 94 -18.25 -3.69 -42.32
C LEU A 94 -17.29 -4.16 -43.41
N GLY A 95 -16.59 -3.22 -44.02
CA GLY A 95 -15.73 -3.47 -45.20
C GLY A 95 -14.26 -3.14 -44.99
N SER A 96 -13.97 -2.19 -44.11
CA SER A 96 -12.60 -1.82 -43.77
C SER A 96 -12.48 -1.49 -42.27
N THR A 97 -11.26 -1.56 -41.74
CA THR A 97 -10.99 -1.26 -40.33
C THR A 97 -9.63 -0.58 -40.15
N LEU A 98 -9.59 0.39 -39.28
CA LEU A 98 -8.38 1.02 -38.75
C LEU A 98 -8.31 0.72 -37.27
N VAL A 99 -7.28 0.01 -36.82
CA VAL A 99 -7.05 -0.36 -35.44
C VAL A 99 -5.87 0.43 -34.88
N ILE A 100 -6.10 1.24 -33.88
CA ILE A 100 -5.12 2.14 -33.31
C ILE A 100 -4.88 1.75 -31.85
N PRO A 101 -3.63 1.43 -31.46
CA PRO A 101 -3.33 1.06 -30.08
C PRO A 101 -3.43 2.25 -29.13
N LEU A 102 -4.02 2.03 -27.96
CA LEU A 102 -4.02 2.95 -26.82
C LEU A 102 -2.85 2.61 -25.92
N ARG A 103 -1.97 3.57 -25.68
CA ARG A 103 -0.73 3.37 -24.94
C ARG A 103 -0.86 3.92 -23.53
N GLY A 104 -0.38 3.16 -22.57
CA GLY A 104 -0.22 3.56 -21.17
C GLY A 104 1.25 3.80 -20.82
N GLU A 105 1.57 3.55 -19.56
CA GLU A 105 2.94 3.68 -19.04
C GLU A 105 3.93 2.79 -19.79
N ASN A 106 5.16 3.28 -19.97
CA ASN A 106 6.24 2.58 -20.68
C ASN A 106 5.84 2.13 -22.11
N GLN A 107 4.99 2.89 -22.79
CA GLN A 107 4.50 2.56 -24.13
C GLN A 107 3.72 1.24 -24.23
N ARG A 108 3.35 0.64 -23.09
CA ARG A 108 2.57 -0.60 -23.08
C ARG A 108 1.18 -0.37 -23.66
N VAL A 109 0.78 -1.25 -24.58
CA VAL A 109 -0.58 -1.19 -25.13
C VAL A 109 -1.58 -1.63 -24.07
N MET A 110 -2.54 -0.76 -23.75
CA MET A 110 -3.61 -1.00 -22.79
C MET A 110 -4.90 -1.49 -23.43
N GLY A 111 -5.06 -1.23 -24.73
CA GLY A 111 -6.22 -1.60 -25.51
C GLY A 111 -6.14 -0.96 -26.89
N THR A 112 -7.25 -0.94 -27.61
CA THR A 112 -7.31 -0.35 -28.96
C THR A 112 -8.57 0.46 -29.16
N ILE A 113 -8.49 1.48 -30.02
CA ILE A 113 -9.63 2.06 -30.72
C ILE A 113 -9.68 1.45 -32.13
N LYS A 114 -10.87 1.09 -32.53
CA LYS A 114 -11.12 0.57 -33.88
C LYS A 114 -12.17 1.44 -34.55
N LEU A 115 -11.82 1.95 -35.69
CA LEU A 115 -12.74 2.65 -36.60
C LEU A 115 -13.07 1.73 -37.75
N TYR A 116 -14.32 1.75 -38.19
CA TYR A 116 -14.79 0.91 -39.31
C TYR A 116 -15.52 1.72 -40.31
N GLU A 117 -15.40 1.31 -41.59
CA GLU A 117 -16.26 1.76 -42.67
C GLU A 117 -17.14 0.63 -43.23
N ALA A 118 -18.27 0.99 -43.78
CA ALA A 118 -19.14 0.05 -44.50
C ALA A 118 -18.45 -0.53 -45.74
N LYS A 119 -18.94 -1.68 -46.23
CA LYS A 119 -18.51 -2.24 -47.51
C LYS A 119 -18.65 -1.16 -48.61
N ASN A 120 -17.65 -1.09 -49.47
CA ASN A 120 -17.55 -0.12 -50.57
C ASN A 120 -17.29 1.35 -50.16
N ARG A 121 -16.95 1.61 -48.88
CA ARG A 121 -16.39 2.89 -48.44
C ARG A 121 -14.95 2.69 -47.95
N LEU A 122 -14.07 3.60 -48.39
CA LEU A 122 -12.67 3.64 -47.96
C LEU A 122 -12.53 4.70 -46.87
N PHE A 123 -11.60 4.48 -45.96
CA PHE A 123 -11.22 5.51 -45.01
C PHE A 123 -10.65 6.72 -45.73
N SER A 124 -11.18 7.90 -45.42
CA SER A 124 -10.53 9.14 -45.81
C SER A 124 -9.22 9.33 -45.04
N SER A 125 -8.25 10.01 -45.65
CA SER A 125 -7.01 10.38 -44.96
C SER A 125 -7.29 11.24 -43.70
N ILE A 126 -8.36 12.03 -43.75
CA ILE A 126 -8.83 12.84 -42.62
C ILE A 126 -9.28 11.96 -41.46
N ASN A 127 -10.11 10.94 -41.69
CA ASN A 127 -10.59 10.03 -40.62
C ASN A 127 -9.43 9.23 -40.01
N ARG A 128 -8.42 8.88 -40.78
CA ARG A 128 -7.21 8.24 -40.31
C ARG A 128 -6.43 9.16 -39.36
N THR A 129 -6.12 10.39 -39.79
CA THR A 129 -5.37 11.37 -38.99
C THR A 129 -6.14 11.75 -37.73
N LEU A 130 -7.45 11.95 -37.82
CA LEU A 130 -8.30 12.22 -36.64
C LEU A 130 -8.32 11.04 -35.67
N GLY A 131 -8.45 9.80 -36.16
CA GLY A 131 -8.43 8.61 -35.35
C GLY A 131 -7.11 8.45 -34.56
N GLU A 132 -5.97 8.66 -35.23
CA GLU A 132 -4.65 8.62 -34.58
C GLU A 132 -4.50 9.74 -33.52
N GLY A 133 -4.94 10.97 -33.85
CA GLY A 133 -4.92 12.08 -32.90
C GLY A 133 -5.80 11.84 -31.66
N ILE A 134 -6.99 11.27 -31.84
CA ILE A 134 -7.91 10.91 -30.77
C ILE A 134 -7.29 9.80 -29.90
N ALA A 135 -6.68 8.79 -30.49
CA ALA A 135 -6.03 7.70 -29.76
C ALA A 135 -4.86 8.23 -28.90
N GLN A 136 -4.10 9.21 -29.41
CA GLN A 136 -3.05 9.88 -28.61
C GLN A 136 -3.64 10.64 -27.43
N LEU A 137 -4.72 11.41 -27.63
CA LEU A 137 -5.40 12.13 -26.56
C LEU A 137 -5.96 11.17 -25.50
N LEU A 138 -6.60 10.08 -25.90
CA LEU A 138 -7.12 9.08 -24.97
C LEU A 138 -6.01 8.34 -24.22
N SER A 139 -4.92 8.01 -24.89
CA SER A 139 -3.73 7.44 -24.25
C SER A 139 -3.17 8.36 -23.17
N ALA A 140 -3.03 9.65 -23.46
CA ALA A 140 -2.60 10.65 -22.48
C ALA A 140 -3.56 10.77 -21.29
N GLN A 141 -4.88 10.68 -21.51
CA GLN A 141 -5.88 10.73 -20.45
C GLN A 141 -5.88 9.45 -19.58
N ILE A 142 -5.70 8.28 -20.19
CA ILE A 142 -5.56 7.01 -19.46
C ILE A 142 -4.34 7.08 -18.53
N LEU A 143 -3.20 7.54 -19.05
CA LEU A 143 -1.97 7.70 -18.28
C LEU A 143 -2.13 8.70 -17.13
N ALA A 144 -2.74 9.86 -17.39
CA ALA A 144 -3.00 10.85 -16.34
C ALA A 144 -3.90 10.29 -15.23
N GLY A 145 -4.94 9.54 -15.59
CA GLY A 145 -5.83 8.88 -14.63
C GLY A 145 -5.12 7.79 -13.79
N GLN A 146 -4.20 7.04 -14.38
CA GLN A 146 -3.37 6.07 -13.64
C GLN A 146 -2.46 6.77 -12.63
N TYR A 147 -1.79 7.83 -13.03
CA TYR A 147 -0.92 8.63 -12.17
C TYR A 147 -1.68 9.25 -10.98
N GLU A 148 -2.85 9.83 -11.23
CA GLU A 148 -3.70 10.38 -10.15
C GLU A 148 -4.13 9.32 -9.14
N ARG A 149 -4.48 8.11 -9.61
CA ARG A 149 -4.83 6.98 -8.72
C ARG A 149 -3.64 6.51 -7.90
N GLN A 150 -2.48 6.38 -8.52
CA GLN A 150 -1.26 5.97 -7.82
C GLN A 150 -0.89 6.98 -6.74
N LYS A 151 -0.96 8.27 -7.05
CA LYS A 151 -0.75 9.35 -6.09
C LYS A 151 -1.75 9.30 -4.93
N ALA A 152 -3.03 9.10 -5.22
CA ALA A 152 -4.07 8.96 -4.19
C ALA A 152 -3.83 7.75 -3.28
N MET A 153 -3.42 6.60 -3.84
CA MET A 153 -3.07 5.41 -3.06
C MET A 153 -1.86 5.64 -2.16
N LEU A 154 -0.82 6.32 -2.66
CA LEU A 154 0.35 6.68 -1.86
C LEU A 154 -0.04 7.59 -0.69
N THR A 155 -0.79 8.67 -0.97
CA THR A 155 -1.28 9.58 0.09
C THR A 155 -2.15 8.85 1.12
N GLN A 156 -3.04 7.96 0.68
CA GLN A 156 -3.86 7.17 1.60
C GLN A 156 -3.01 6.20 2.44
N SER A 157 -1.96 5.62 1.87
CA SER A 157 -1.02 4.77 2.59
C SER A 157 -0.22 5.58 3.61
N GLU A 158 0.24 6.78 3.27
CA GLU A 158 0.90 7.70 4.19
C GLU A 158 -0.01 8.10 5.36
N ILE A 159 -1.29 8.42 5.09
CA ILE A 159 -2.27 8.73 6.13
C ILE A 159 -2.49 7.51 7.04
N LYS A 160 -2.61 6.29 6.48
CA LYS A 160 -2.73 5.07 7.28
C LYS A 160 -1.51 4.83 8.16
N LEU A 161 -0.30 5.06 7.63
CA LEU A 161 0.94 4.95 8.41
C LEU A 161 0.99 5.98 9.54
N LEU A 162 0.60 7.23 9.28
CA LEU A 162 0.52 8.28 10.31
C LEU A 162 -0.52 7.93 11.39
N HIS A 163 -1.68 7.41 11.02
CA HIS A 163 -2.70 6.95 11.99
C HIS A 163 -2.23 5.74 12.79
N ALA A 164 -1.44 4.83 12.21
CA ALA A 164 -0.89 3.68 12.92
C ALA A 164 0.18 4.08 13.95
N GLN A 165 0.85 5.22 13.77
CA GLN A 165 1.81 5.77 14.74
C GLN A 165 1.13 6.29 16.02
N VAL A 166 -0.17 6.62 15.97
CA VAL A 166 -0.98 6.95 17.12
C VAL A 166 -1.85 5.75 17.45
N ASN A 167 -1.46 4.91 18.41
CA ASN A 167 -2.29 3.80 18.89
C ASN A 167 -3.54 4.38 19.59
N PRO A 168 -4.74 4.42 18.95
CA PRO A 168 -5.92 5.08 19.52
C PRO A 168 -6.37 4.40 20.80
N HIS A 169 -6.24 3.08 20.87
CA HIS A 169 -6.63 2.31 22.04
C HIS A 169 -5.75 2.63 23.27
N PHE A 170 -4.44 2.79 23.07
CA PHE A 170 -3.55 3.25 24.14
C PHE A 170 -3.93 4.66 24.60
N LEU A 171 -4.17 5.58 23.67
CA LEU A 171 -4.58 6.95 24.01
C LEU A 171 -5.86 7.00 24.86
N PHE A 172 -6.91 6.27 24.44
CA PHE A 172 -8.15 6.20 25.21
C PHE A 172 -7.95 5.61 26.60
N ASN A 173 -7.16 4.55 26.71
CA ASN A 173 -6.84 3.93 28.00
C ASN A 173 -6.04 4.86 28.91
N ALA A 174 -5.04 5.57 28.38
CA ALA A 174 -4.25 6.54 29.13
C ALA A 174 -5.12 7.68 29.66
N LEU A 175 -5.99 8.26 28.82
CA LEU A 175 -6.92 9.33 29.22
C LEU A 175 -7.91 8.85 30.29
N ASN A 176 -8.44 7.64 30.18
CA ASN A 176 -9.31 7.05 31.21
C ASN A 176 -8.57 6.80 32.52
N THR A 177 -7.32 6.36 32.46
CA THR A 177 -6.47 6.18 33.65
C THR A 177 -6.21 7.53 34.35
N ILE A 178 -5.82 8.56 33.57
CA ILE A 178 -5.61 9.92 34.10
C ILE A 178 -6.89 10.45 34.76
N LYS A 179 -8.05 10.27 34.11
CA LYS A 179 -9.37 10.66 34.65
C LYS A 179 -9.69 9.96 35.97
N ALA A 180 -9.33 8.68 36.10
CA ALA A 180 -9.56 7.92 37.34
C ALA A 180 -8.63 8.37 38.48
N VAL A 181 -7.39 8.74 38.15
CA VAL A 181 -6.38 9.16 39.12
C VAL A 181 -6.59 10.60 39.61
N ILE A 182 -7.04 11.52 38.74
CA ILE A 182 -7.10 12.97 39.00
C ILE A 182 -7.86 13.35 40.29
N ARG A 183 -8.88 12.56 40.65
CA ARG A 183 -9.66 12.80 41.89
C ARG A 183 -9.00 12.29 43.17
N ARG A 184 -8.03 11.40 43.03
CA ARG A 184 -7.36 10.72 44.16
C ARG A 184 -5.96 11.29 44.41
N ASP A 185 -5.25 11.59 43.33
CA ASP A 185 -3.88 12.07 43.31
C ASP A 185 -3.67 12.95 42.09
N SER A 186 -3.81 14.26 42.27
CA SER A 186 -3.67 15.24 41.19
C SER A 186 -2.22 15.39 40.71
N GLU A 187 -1.24 15.13 41.61
CA GLU A 187 0.18 15.17 41.24
C GLU A 187 0.54 13.99 40.36
N GLN A 188 0.13 12.78 40.73
CA GLN A 188 0.29 11.60 39.87
C GLN A 188 -0.42 11.79 38.52
N ALA A 189 -1.63 12.36 38.48
CA ALA A 189 -2.33 12.63 37.23
C ALA A 189 -1.53 13.62 36.37
N SER A 190 -0.95 14.66 36.94
CA SER A 190 -0.09 15.61 36.19
C SER A 190 1.15 14.94 35.61
N GLN A 191 1.80 14.05 36.38
CA GLN A 191 2.93 13.25 35.86
C GLN A 191 2.54 12.33 34.72
N LEU A 192 1.37 11.69 34.78
CA LEU A 192 0.86 10.87 33.69
C LEU A 192 0.59 11.67 32.42
N VAL A 193 0.10 12.90 32.52
CA VAL A 193 -0.04 13.80 31.37
C VAL A 193 1.33 14.13 30.76
N GLN A 194 2.36 14.34 31.57
CA GLN A 194 3.72 14.58 31.08
C GLN A 194 4.28 13.36 30.35
N TYR A 195 4.10 12.15 30.90
CA TYR A 195 4.51 10.92 30.22
C TYR A 195 3.77 10.72 28.91
N LEU A 196 2.46 10.97 28.87
CA LEU A 196 1.67 10.89 27.65
C LEU A 196 2.16 11.89 26.59
N SER A 197 2.43 13.12 27.00
CA SER A 197 2.99 14.16 26.12
C SER A 197 4.38 13.77 25.58
N THR A 198 5.26 13.21 26.41
CA THR A 198 6.59 12.76 26.01
C THR A 198 6.50 11.60 25.02
N PHE A 199 5.64 10.62 25.29
CA PHE A 199 5.39 9.49 24.40
C PHE A 199 4.93 9.94 23.03
N PHE A 200 3.90 10.79 22.93
CA PHE A 200 3.41 11.26 21.63
C PHE A 200 4.37 12.20 20.91
N ARG A 201 5.09 13.05 21.63
CA ARG A 201 6.08 13.93 21.02
C ARG A 201 7.21 13.15 20.34
N LYS A 202 7.67 12.04 20.95
CA LYS A 202 8.69 11.16 20.35
C LYS A 202 8.12 10.37 19.16
N ASN A 203 6.86 9.93 19.21
CA ASN A 203 6.19 9.26 18.09
C ASN A 203 5.93 10.17 16.88
N LEU A 204 5.64 11.46 17.11
CA LEU A 204 5.29 12.41 16.05
C LEU A 204 6.51 13.13 15.44
N LYS A 205 7.61 13.27 16.18
CA LYS A 205 8.87 13.71 15.59
C LYS A 205 9.37 12.62 14.65
N ARG A 206 9.73 12.97 13.40
CA ARG A 206 10.53 12.06 12.57
C ARG A 206 11.84 11.81 13.31
N PRO A 207 12.08 10.64 13.90
CA PRO A 207 13.34 10.36 14.55
C PRO A 207 14.45 10.36 13.49
N SER A 208 15.67 10.70 13.90
CA SER A 208 16.85 10.29 13.17
C SER A 208 16.80 8.77 12.97
N GLU A 209 17.39 8.26 11.91
CA GLU A 209 17.39 6.82 11.61
C GLU A 209 17.93 5.99 12.80
N PHE A 210 18.88 6.59 13.55
CA PHE A 210 19.45 6.04 14.79
C PHE A 210 19.22 6.97 15.97
N VAL A 211 19.01 6.39 17.13
CA VAL A 211 18.85 7.04 18.43
C VAL A 211 19.70 6.31 19.47
N THR A 212 19.96 6.95 20.62
CA THR A 212 20.65 6.29 21.71
C THR A 212 19.78 5.28 22.44
N LEU A 213 20.38 4.29 23.08
CA LEU A 213 19.67 3.36 23.96
C LEU A 213 18.94 4.12 25.07
N ALA A 214 19.54 5.18 25.59
CA ALA A 214 18.90 6.06 26.58
C ALA A 214 17.60 6.68 26.05
N ASP A 215 17.58 7.15 24.78
CA ASP A 215 16.39 7.72 24.16
C ASP A 215 15.27 6.68 23.99
N GLU A 216 15.61 5.45 23.58
CA GLU A 216 14.64 4.35 23.48
C GLU A 216 14.08 3.95 24.84
N ILE A 217 14.94 3.86 25.86
CA ILE A 217 14.51 3.56 27.23
C ILE A 217 13.64 4.66 27.82
N GLU A 218 13.96 5.94 27.58
CA GLU A 218 13.10 7.06 28.02
C GLU A 218 11.71 6.97 27.36
N HIS A 219 11.67 6.63 26.07
CA HIS A 219 10.42 6.49 25.35
C HIS A 219 9.59 5.32 25.88
N VAL A 220 10.21 4.15 26.04
CA VAL A 220 9.58 2.96 26.60
C VAL A 220 9.12 3.21 28.04
N ASN A 221 9.94 3.91 28.85
CA ASN A 221 9.58 4.24 30.22
C ASN A 221 8.32 5.13 30.28
N ALA A 222 8.20 6.13 29.39
CA ALA A 222 6.99 6.96 29.36
C ALA A 222 5.72 6.12 29.09
N TYR A 223 5.78 5.14 28.21
CA TYR A 223 4.72 4.15 27.97
C TYR A 223 4.43 3.32 29.23
N LEU A 224 5.48 2.74 29.83
CA LEU A 224 5.39 1.86 30.97
C LEU A 224 4.81 2.55 32.22
N GLN A 225 5.12 3.83 32.47
CA GLN A 225 4.54 4.58 33.60
C GLN A 225 3.02 4.72 33.47
N ILE A 226 2.51 4.89 32.26
CA ILE A 226 1.08 4.96 31.99
C ILE A 226 0.43 3.60 32.20
N GLU A 227 1.02 2.51 31.69
CA GLU A 227 0.51 1.15 31.87
C GLU A 227 0.60 0.69 33.35
N LYS A 228 1.66 1.06 34.09
CA LYS A 228 1.75 0.84 35.54
C LYS A 228 0.62 1.53 36.30
N ALA A 229 0.29 2.76 35.95
CA ALA A 229 -0.83 3.47 36.59
C ALA A 229 -2.18 2.81 36.26
N ARG A 230 -2.32 2.24 35.04
CA ARG A 230 -3.53 1.52 34.59
C ARG A 230 -3.71 0.18 35.30
N PHE A 231 -2.66 -0.64 35.38
CA PHE A 231 -2.70 -1.98 35.95
C PHE A 231 -2.41 -1.99 37.47
N GLN A 232 -1.90 -0.87 38.00
CA GLN A 232 -1.58 -0.71 39.45
C GLN A 232 -0.64 -1.81 39.95
N SER A 233 -0.97 -2.47 41.05
CA SER A 233 -0.17 -3.55 41.64
C SER A 233 -0.05 -4.80 40.77
N ARG A 234 -0.87 -4.90 39.69
CA ARG A 234 -0.87 -6.04 38.76
C ARG A 234 0.23 -5.99 37.73
N LEU A 235 1.00 -4.90 37.62
CA LEU A 235 2.12 -4.79 36.69
C LEU A 235 3.36 -4.31 37.42
N GLN A 236 4.40 -5.14 37.41
CA GLN A 236 5.73 -4.82 37.91
C GLN A 236 6.69 -4.73 36.71
N VAL A 237 7.50 -3.67 36.68
CA VAL A 237 8.49 -3.44 35.63
C VAL A 237 9.84 -3.19 36.28
N ASN A 238 10.85 -3.91 35.77
CA ASN A 238 12.25 -3.73 36.16
C ASN A 238 13.07 -3.38 34.92
N ILE A 239 13.81 -2.27 34.97
CA ILE A 239 14.71 -1.83 33.86
C ILE A 239 16.12 -1.81 34.44
N ALA A 240 16.97 -2.69 33.93
CA ALA A 240 18.36 -2.86 34.35
C ALA A 240 19.31 -2.63 33.18
N ILE A 241 19.58 -1.36 32.86
CA ILE A 241 20.49 -0.95 31.81
C ILE A 241 21.74 -0.34 32.40
N PRO A 242 22.94 -0.92 32.22
CA PRO A 242 24.19 -0.32 32.61
C PRO A 242 24.40 1.06 31.97
N GLN A 243 24.88 2.03 32.76
CA GLN A 243 25.04 3.41 32.28
C GLN A 243 26.00 3.51 31.08
N GLU A 244 27.03 2.67 31.04
CA GLU A 244 27.98 2.58 29.93
C GLU A 244 27.37 2.19 28.59
N LEU A 245 26.18 1.57 28.60
CA LEU A 245 25.47 1.18 27.39
C LEU A 245 24.48 2.26 26.90
N SER A 246 24.27 3.30 27.68
CA SER A 246 23.22 4.31 27.43
C SER A 246 23.40 5.07 26.09
N GLN A 247 24.66 5.25 25.67
CA GLN A 247 25.01 5.98 24.44
C GLN A 247 25.05 5.08 23.19
N GLN A 248 24.86 3.77 23.33
CA GLN A 248 24.84 2.86 22.18
C GLN A 248 23.73 3.22 21.21
N GLN A 249 24.07 3.25 19.93
CA GLN A 249 23.17 3.64 18.86
C GLN A 249 22.40 2.44 18.33
N LEU A 250 21.09 2.59 18.23
CA LEU A 250 20.20 1.57 17.61
C LEU A 250 19.15 2.25 16.73
N PRO A 251 18.55 1.53 15.80
CA PRO A 251 17.45 2.07 14.98
C PRO A 251 16.29 2.52 15.86
N ALA A 252 15.72 3.68 15.59
CA ALA A 252 14.59 4.21 16.33
C ALA A 252 13.40 3.24 16.36
N PHE A 253 12.62 3.22 17.44
CA PHE A 253 11.47 2.32 17.65
C PHE A 253 11.84 0.83 17.58
N THR A 254 12.98 0.46 18.15
CA THR A 254 13.43 -0.94 18.25
C THR A 254 12.82 -1.63 19.48
N LEU A 255 12.85 -0.98 20.65
CA LEU A 255 12.36 -1.58 21.89
C LEU A 255 10.85 -1.43 22.07
N GLN A 256 10.28 -0.32 21.67
CA GLN A 256 8.86 0.00 21.91
C GLN A 256 7.90 -1.12 21.44
N PRO A 257 7.94 -1.63 20.20
CA PRO A 257 6.99 -2.65 19.74
C PRO A 257 7.09 -3.95 20.53
N ILE A 258 8.27 -4.27 21.03
CA ILE A 258 8.52 -5.49 21.80
C ILE A 258 7.94 -5.36 23.20
N VAL A 259 8.17 -4.21 23.86
CA VAL A 259 7.63 -3.93 25.19
C VAL A 259 6.11 -3.82 25.16
N GLU A 260 5.55 -3.18 24.11
CA GLU A 260 4.09 -3.14 23.90
C GLU A 260 3.51 -4.56 23.78
N ASN A 261 4.18 -5.47 23.07
CA ASN A 261 3.76 -6.86 22.94
C ASN A 261 3.83 -7.61 24.26
N ALA A 262 4.91 -7.45 25.04
CA ALA A 262 5.06 -8.07 26.37
C ALA A 262 3.93 -7.65 27.31
N ILE A 263 3.51 -6.38 27.27
CA ILE A 263 2.37 -5.90 28.06
C ILE A 263 1.05 -6.41 27.49
N LYS A 264 0.77 -6.16 26.21
CA LYS A 264 -0.54 -6.37 25.60
C LYS A 264 -0.89 -7.84 25.39
N HIS A 265 0.08 -8.65 24.96
CA HIS A 265 -0.11 -10.05 24.63
C HIS A 265 0.46 -11.02 25.66
N GLY A 266 1.31 -10.52 26.56
CA GLY A 266 1.84 -11.24 27.71
C GLY A 266 1.07 -10.89 28.98
N THR A 267 1.61 -9.99 29.76
CA THR A 267 1.22 -9.74 31.15
C THR A 267 -0.22 -9.28 31.34
N SER A 268 -0.84 -8.58 30.41
CA SER A 268 -2.24 -8.12 30.54
C SER A 268 -3.26 -9.25 30.59
N GLN A 269 -2.90 -10.44 30.15
CA GLN A 269 -3.77 -11.63 30.13
C GLN A 269 -3.67 -12.46 31.38
N LEU A 270 -2.65 -12.20 32.26
CA LEU A 270 -2.48 -12.90 33.50
C LEU A 270 -3.54 -12.48 34.53
N LEU A 271 -4.03 -13.45 35.30
CA LEU A 271 -4.85 -13.20 36.51
C LEU A 271 -3.99 -12.66 37.64
N ASP A 272 -2.75 -13.14 37.72
CA ASP A 272 -1.75 -12.74 38.72
C ASP A 272 -0.95 -11.50 38.28
N THR A 273 0.05 -11.13 39.08
CA THR A 273 0.92 -10.00 38.81
C THR A 273 1.80 -10.27 37.56
N GLY A 274 1.62 -9.50 36.52
CA GLY A 274 2.49 -9.48 35.38
C GLY A 274 3.82 -8.80 35.68
N ARG A 275 4.92 -9.41 35.28
CA ARG A 275 6.28 -8.87 35.41
C ARG A 275 6.92 -8.71 34.09
N VAL A 276 7.53 -7.56 33.84
CA VAL A 276 8.33 -7.28 32.66
C VAL A 276 9.71 -6.83 33.08
N ALA A 277 10.75 -7.48 32.62
CA ALA A 277 12.13 -7.11 32.84
C ALA A 277 12.78 -6.68 31.50
N ILE A 278 13.51 -5.57 31.53
CA ILE A 278 14.29 -5.06 30.40
C ILE A 278 15.74 -4.96 30.84
N SER A 279 16.63 -5.62 30.14
CA SER A 279 18.05 -5.59 30.45
C SER A 279 18.91 -5.43 29.19
N ALA A 280 20.13 -4.96 29.38
CA ALA A 280 21.13 -4.85 28.35
C ALA A 280 22.48 -5.36 28.84
N ARG A 281 23.25 -5.99 27.95
CA ARG A 281 24.62 -6.38 28.20
C ARG A 281 25.45 -6.33 26.93
N ARG A 282 26.76 -6.21 27.09
CA ARG A 282 27.72 -6.36 26.00
C ARG A 282 28.22 -7.81 25.96
N GLU A 283 28.19 -8.42 24.79
CA GLU A 283 28.80 -9.72 24.53
C GLU A 283 29.79 -9.59 23.36
N GLY A 284 31.07 -9.38 23.67
CA GLY A 284 32.10 -9.16 22.66
C GLY A 284 31.81 -7.93 21.79
N GLN A 285 31.57 -8.15 20.51
CA GLN A 285 31.21 -7.11 19.53
C GLN A 285 29.69 -6.96 19.33
N HIS A 286 28.90 -7.41 20.30
CA HIS A 286 27.45 -7.35 20.23
C HIS A 286 26.85 -6.63 21.43
N LEU A 287 25.82 -5.83 21.18
CA LEU A 287 24.88 -5.33 22.18
C LEU A 287 23.71 -6.32 22.22
N MET A 288 23.49 -6.91 23.39
CA MET A 288 22.36 -7.79 23.66
C MET A 288 21.33 -7.03 24.48
N LEU A 289 20.09 -6.93 23.97
CA LEU A 289 18.95 -6.35 24.69
C LEU A 289 17.96 -7.47 24.95
N GLU A 290 17.52 -7.62 26.18
CA GLU A 290 16.55 -8.65 26.56
C GLU A 290 15.30 -8.02 27.15
N ILE A 291 14.15 -8.48 26.67
CA ILE A 291 12.83 -8.16 27.23
C ILE A 291 12.18 -9.49 27.62
N GLU A 292 11.88 -9.63 28.90
CA GLU A 292 11.27 -10.83 29.43
C GLU A 292 9.95 -10.50 30.13
N ASP A 293 8.92 -11.28 29.84
CA ASP A 293 7.67 -11.30 30.61
C ASP A 293 7.42 -12.68 31.25
N ASN A 294 6.61 -12.72 32.29
CA ASN A 294 6.29 -13.94 33.02
C ASN A 294 5.00 -14.60 32.60
N ALA A 295 4.56 -14.38 31.34
CA ALA A 295 3.30 -14.95 30.85
C ALA A 295 3.49 -16.27 30.09
N GLY A 296 4.57 -16.41 29.32
CA GLY A 296 4.78 -17.60 28.51
C GLY A 296 3.69 -17.82 27.44
N LEU A 297 3.11 -16.72 26.92
CA LEU A 297 1.97 -16.77 25.99
C LEU A 297 2.36 -16.51 24.54
N TYR A 298 3.66 -16.47 24.23
CA TYR A 298 4.11 -16.22 22.86
C TYR A 298 3.74 -17.39 21.96
N GLN A 299 3.03 -17.07 20.89
CA GLN A 299 2.77 -17.99 19.80
C GLN A 299 3.43 -17.46 18.51
N PRO A 300 4.22 -18.28 17.79
CA PRO A 300 4.73 -17.90 16.49
C PRO A 300 3.55 -17.58 15.56
N VAL A 301 3.38 -16.32 15.18
CA VAL A 301 2.19 -15.88 14.45
C VAL A 301 2.40 -16.01 12.96
N THR A 302 1.55 -16.78 12.31
CA THR A 302 1.43 -16.86 10.85
C THR A 302 0.57 -15.72 10.26
N ASN A 303 -0.06 -14.87 11.09
CA ASN A 303 -1.00 -13.81 10.68
C ASN A 303 -0.72 -12.45 11.35
N ALA A 304 -1.35 -11.41 10.83
CA ALA A 304 -1.15 -9.96 11.04
C ALA A 304 -0.93 -9.40 12.47
N SER A 305 -1.11 -10.15 13.53
CA SER A 305 -0.92 -9.70 14.93
C SER A 305 0.55 -9.62 15.41
N GLY A 306 1.52 -10.14 14.62
CA GLY A 306 2.96 -10.08 14.91
C GLY A 306 3.73 -9.03 14.10
N LEU A 307 3.04 -8.10 13.44
CA LEU A 307 3.64 -7.16 12.49
C LEU A 307 4.77 -6.29 13.09
N GLY A 308 4.63 -5.84 14.33
CA GLY A 308 5.61 -4.94 14.95
C GLY A 308 6.97 -5.60 15.18
N MET A 309 6.98 -6.79 15.76
CA MET A 309 8.22 -7.54 16.08
C MET A 309 8.89 -8.05 14.80
N ASN A 310 8.11 -8.58 13.85
CA ASN A 310 8.63 -9.02 12.56
C ASN A 310 9.25 -7.86 11.76
N LEU A 311 8.66 -6.67 11.85
CA LEU A 311 9.19 -5.48 11.20
C LEU A 311 10.53 -5.05 11.81
N VAL A 312 10.67 -5.14 13.15
CA VAL A 312 11.93 -4.86 13.85
C VAL A 312 12.98 -5.89 13.44
N ASP A 313 12.67 -7.19 13.47
CA ASP A 313 13.61 -8.25 13.07
C ASP A 313 14.10 -8.05 11.63
N LYS A 314 13.17 -7.88 10.69
CA LYS A 314 13.48 -7.62 9.28
C LYS A 314 14.39 -6.40 9.12
N ARG A 315 14.06 -5.28 9.78
CA ARG A 315 14.86 -4.06 9.71
C ARG A 315 16.27 -4.24 10.26
N LEU A 316 16.43 -4.99 11.36
CA LEU A 316 17.75 -5.26 11.94
C LEU A 316 18.58 -6.13 10.99
N ARG A 317 18.00 -7.19 10.40
CA ARG A 317 18.69 -8.05 9.43
C ARG A 317 19.07 -7.33 8.15
N GLU A 318 18.13 -6.56 7.58
CA GLU A 318 18.43 -5.76 6.38
C GLU A 318 19.54 -4.73 6.60
N ARG A 319 19.65 -4.21 7.83
CA ARG A 319 20.61 -3.15 8.14
C ARG A 319 21.99 -3.67 8.56
N PHE A 320 22.04 -4.78 9.29
CA PHE A 320 23.25 -5.26 9.95
C PHE A 320 23.69 -6.65 9.47
N GLY A 321 22.85 -7.35 8.72
CA GLY A 321 23.10 -8.72 8.26
C GLY A 321 22.35 -9.78 9.05
N ASP A 322 22.33 -11.00 8.52
CA ASP A 322 21.51 -12.12 9.03
C ASP A 322 21.90 -12.61 10.44
N ASP A 323 23.12 -12.30 10.89
CA ASP A 323 23.59 -12.63 12.24
C ASP A 323 22.94 -11.79 13.34
N TYR A 324 22.25 -10.71 12.96
CA TYR A 324 21.56 -9.79 13.87
C TYR A 324 20.06 -9.98 13.78
N GLY A 325 19.31 -9.40 14.71
CA GLY A 325 17.86 -9.48 14.72
C GLY A 325 17.33 -9.97 16.06
N ILE A 326 16.15 -10.62 16.01
CA ILE A 326 15.40 -11.06 17.17
C ILE A 326 15.43 -12.58 17.29
N SER A 327 15.65 -13.06 18.52
CA SER A 327 15.39 -14.45 18.91
C SER A 327 14.36 -14.49 20.05
N VAL A 328 13.52 -15.52 20.07
CA VAL A 328 12.46 -15.69 21.06
C VAL A 328 12.63 -17.04 21.73
N ALA A 329 12.68 -17.02 23.06
CA ALA A 329 12.56 -18.20 23.91
C ALA A 329 11.26 -18.07 24.71
N CYS A 330 10.39 -19.07 24.63
CA CYS A 330 9.12 -19.09 25.34
C CYS A 330 8.94 -20.45 26.02
N GLU A 331 8.66 -20.41 27.31
CA GLU A 331 8.22 -21.55 28.09
C GLU A 331 6.76 -21.31 28.48
N PRO A 332 5.83 -22.14 28.01
CA PRO A 332 4.41 -21.96 28.26
C PRO A 332 4.10 -21.78 29.74
N ASP A 333 3.24 -20.81 30.08
CA ASP A 333 2.80 -20.46 31.41
C ASP A 333 3.95 -20.07 32.40
N SER A 334 5.15 -19.81 31.90
CA SER A 334 6.34 -19.48 32.67
C SER A 334 6.94 -18.14 32.27
N TYR A 335 7.50 -18.06 31.08
CA TYR A 335 8.07 -16.80 30.56
C TYR A 335 8.12 -16.73 29.07
N THR A 336 8.14 -15.49 28.54
CA THR A 336 8.59 -15.18 27.18
C THR A 336 9.80 -14.26 27.27
N ARG A 337 10.91 -14.66 26.64
CA ARG A 337 12.13 -13.84 26.55
C ARG A 337 12.42 -13.53 25.09
N ILE A 338 12.52 -12.26 24.80
CA ILE A 338 12.86 -11.73 23.48
C ILE A 338 14.25 -11.11 23.58
N THR A 339 15.18 -11.63 22.80
CA THR A 339 16.57 -11.16 22.77
C THR A 339 16.84 -10.51 21.40
N LEU A 340 17.29 -9.26 21.43
CA LEU A 340 17.76 -8.54 20.24
C LEU A 340 19.28 -8.56 20.26
N ARG A 341 19.86 -8.94 19.13
CA ARG A 341 21.30 -8.88 18.87
C ARG A 341 21.61 -7.75 17.90
N LEU A 342 22.42 -6.79 18.32
CA LEU A 342 22.85 -5.64 17.52
C LEU A 342 24.38 -5.57 17.53
N PRO A 343 24.99 -4.91 16.51
CA PRO A 343 26.43 -4.68 16.53
C PRO A 343 26.78 -3.67 17.63
N TRP A 344 27.89 -3.93 18.31
CA TRP A 344 28.52 -2.95 19.17
C TRP A 344 29.10 -1.85 18.30
N ARG A 345 28.84 -0.60 18.63
CA ARG A 345 29.42 0.55 17.95
C ARG A 345 30.25 1.31 18.94
N ASP A 346 31.55 1.33 18.74
CA ASP A 346 32.41 2.22 19.49
C ASP A 346 32.02 3.67 19.15
N GLU A 347 32.05 4.56 20.16
CA GLU A 347 31.80 5.98 19.94
C GLU A 347 32.78 6.51 18.90
N ALA A 348 32.26 7.16 17.84
CA ALA A 348 33.05 7.79 16.80
C ALA A 348 33.56 9.18 17.27
#